data_cc4805fca422d4eed7bdd9094b9eac1d
#
_entry.id   cc4805fca422d4eed7bdd9094b9eac1d
#
_cell.length_a   1.000
_cell.length_b   1.000
_cell.length_c   1.000
_cell.angle_alpha   90.00
_cell.angle_beta   90.00
_cell.angle_gamma   90.00
#
_symmetry.space_group_name_H-M   'P 1'
#
loop_
_entity.id
_entity.type
_entity.pdbx_description
1 polymer ?
#
loop_
_entity_poly.entity_id
_entity_poly.type
_entity_poly.pdbx_seq_one_letter_code
_entity_poly.pdbx_strand_id
1 'polypeptide(L)'
;MTRVNENYAKLPGSYLFSGIAKKVAAFQAAHPETEIIRLGIGDVTRPLPKAVVEAMCAAAKEMGEAETFRGYGPEQGYDFLREAIAAHDFATRGVDIQPDEIFISDGAKSDCGNIGDLFDVDNKVALCDPVYTVYLDTNAMSGRAGEYDAETGRW
;
A
#
# COMPACT_ATOMS: atom_id res chain seq x y z
N MET A 1 -1.05 -20.45 -26.14
CA MET A 1 -0.25 -19.22 -26.28
C MET A 1 -0.64 -18.29 -25.11
N THR A 2 0.30 -17.85 -24.30
CA THR A 2 0.02 -16.94 -23.17
C THR A 2 -0.35 -15.56 -23.72
N ARG A 3 -1.39 -14.93 -23.16
CA ARG A 3 -1.78 -13.57 -23.51
C ARG A 3 -1.46 -12.63 -22.34
N VAL A 4 -1.04 -11.42 -22.64
CA VAL A 4 -0.85 -10.36 -21.65
C VAL A 4 -2.20 -9.74 -21.32
N ASN A 5 -2.38 -9.30 -20.09
CA ASN A 5 -3.57 -8.54 -19.69
C ASN A 5 -3.53 -7.15 -20.36
N GLU A 6 -4.42 -6.92 -21.31
CA GLU A 6 -4.46 -5.70 -22.12
C GLU A 6 -4.82 -4.44 -21.29
N ASN A 7 -5.39 -4.59 -20.11
CA ASN A 7 -5.68 -3.46 -19.24
C ASN A 7 -4.41 -2.73 -18.77
N TYR A 8 -3.27 -3.43 -18.73
CA TYR A 8 -1.98 -2.79 -18.42
C TYR A 8 -1.57 -1.77 -19.50
N ALA A 9 -1.99 -1.97 -20.74
CA ALA A 9 -1.71 -1.01 -21.81
C ALA A 9 -2.52 0.31 -21.68
N LYS A 10 -3.56 0.31 -20.86
CA LYS A 10 -4.39 1.49 -20.56
C LYS A 10 -3.72 2.43 -19.56
N LEU A 11 -2.78 1.92 -18.74
CA LEU A 11 -2.08 2.74 -17.76
C LEU A 11 -1.19 3.78 -18.44
N PRO A 12 -1.05 4.99 -17.86
CA PRO A 12 -0.07 5.97 -18.31
C PRO A 12 1.32 5.35 -18.41
N GLY A 13 2.08 5.64 -19.47
CA GLY A 13 3.36 5.01 -19.78
C GLY A 13 4.49 5.24 -18.75
N SER A 14 4.25 6.01 -17.69
CA SER A 14 5.20 6.15 -16.58
C SER A 14 4.46 6.33 -15.25
N TYR A 15 4.94 5.61 -14.23
CA TYR A 15 4.50 5.82 -12.87
C TYR A 15 4.82 7.24 -12.39
N LEU A 16 3.84 7.92 -11.77
CA LEU A 16 3.91 9.34 -11.41
C LEU A 16 5.23 9.71 -10.70
N PHE A 17 5.61 8.95 -9.67
CA PHE A 17 6.80 9.28 -8.88
C PHE A 17 8.10 9.09 -9.64
N SER A 18 8.20 8.12 -10.54
CA SER A 18 9.38 7.96 -11.40
C SER A 18 9.49 9.09 -12.42
N GLY A 19 8.36 9.57 -12.94
CA GLY A 19 8.29 10.75 -13.79
C GLY A 19 8.76 12.02 -13.08
N ILE A 20 8.29 12.24 -11.85
CA ILE A 20 8.71 13.37 -11.01
C ILE A 20 10.21 13.28 -10.69
N ALA A 21 10.72 12.12 -10.30
CA ALA A 21 12.15 11.94 -10.02
C ALA A 21 13.04 12.32 -11.20
N LYS A 22 12.67 11.91 -12.43
CA LYS A 22 13.39 12.29 -13.65
C LYS A 22 13.36 13.80 -13.90
N LYS A 23 12.21 14.45 -13.70
CA LYS A 23 12.08 15.92 -13.85
C LYS A 23 12.92 16.66 -12.81
N VAL A 24 12.93 16.21 -11.56
CA VAL A 24 13.75 16.79 -10.50
C VAL A 24 15.24 16.63 -10.82
N ALA A 25 15.67 15.45 -11.26
CA ALA A 25 17.07 15.23 -11.65
C ALA A 25 17.49 16.13 -12.82
N ALA A 26 16.66 16.27 -13.84
CA ALA A 26 16.94 17.15 -14.98
C ALA A 26 17.01 18.63 -14.56
N PHE A 27 16.09 19.07 -13.69
CA PHE A 27 16.11 20.44 -13.17
C PHE A 27 17.37 20.72 -12.34
N GLN A 28 17.73 19.80 -11.43
CA GLN A 28 18.94 19.94 -10.61
C GLN A 28 20.22 19.97 -11.42
N ALA A 29 20.26 19.18 -12.52
CA ALA A 29 21.41 19.21 -13.44
C ALA A 29 21.54 20.54 -14.19
N ALA A 30 20.41 21.17 -14.53
CA ALA A 30 20.39 22.48 -15.17
C ALA A 30 20.63 23.65 -14.21
N HIS A 31 20.33 23.43 -12.91
CA HIS A 31 20.43 24.47 -11.86
C HIS A 31 21.14 23.91 -10.62
N PRO A 32 22.45 23.63 -10.69
CA PRO A 32 23.19 22.93 -9.63
C PRO A 32 23.25 23.70 -8.31
N GLU A 33 23.16 25.01 -8.34
CA GLU A 33 23.17 25.90 -7.16
C GLU A 33 21.79 26.06 -6.52
N THR A 34 20.73 25.56 -7.15
CA THR A 34 19.38 25.73 -6.61
C THR A 34 19.04 24.64 -5.63
N GLU A 35 18.67 25.03 -4.40
CA GLU A 35 18.11 24.12 -3.43
C GLU A 35 16.68 23.75 -3.78
N ILE A 36 16.37 22.44 -3.86
CA ILE A 36 15.03 21.94 -4.15
C ILE A 36 14.32 21.51 -2.87
N ILE A 37 13.23 22.19 -2.54
CA ILE A 37 12.33 21.79 -1.46
C ILE A 37 11.37 20.71 -1.99
N ARG A 38 11.48 19.50 -1.46
CA ARG A 38 10.70 18.32 -1.91
C ARG A 38 9.43 18.17 -1.09
N LEU A 39 8.28 18.49 -1.66
CA LEU A 39 6.96 18.38 -1.02
C LEU A 39 6.06 17.32 -1.69
N GLY A 40 6.63 16.52 -2.61
CA GLY A 40 5.85 15.67 -3.52
C GLY A 40 5.46 14.31 -2.96
N ILE A 41 6.18 13.78 -1.96
CA ILE A 41 5.93 12.46 -1.38
C ILE A 41 5.89 12.59 0.14
N GLY A 42 4.80 12.09 0.76
CA GLY A 42 4.78 11.88 2.19
C GLY A 42 5.66 10.68 2.54
N ASP A 43 6.87 10.94 2.99
CA ASP A 43 7.81 9.90 3.39
C ASP A 43 8.03 9.91 4.90
N VAL A 44 8.49 8.78 5.43
CA VAL A 44 8.88 8.63 6.82
C VAL A 44 10.21 9.36 7.03
N THR A 45 10.18 10.47 7.78
CA THR A 45 11.36 11.32 8.01
C THR A 45 12.03 11.10 9.37
N ARG A 46 11.48 10.23 10.20
CA ARG A 46 11.98 9.91 11.53
C ARG A 46 12.39 8.46 11.64
N PRO A 47 13.48 8.15 12.38
CA PRO A 47 13.83 6.76 12.65
C PRO A 47 12.73 6.08 13.49
N LEU A 48 12.72 4.75 13.45
CA LEU A 48 11.80 3.95 14.26
C LEU A 48 12.00 4.25 15.76
N PRO A 49 10.92 4.29 16.55
CA PRO A 49 11.02 4.35 18.00
C PRO A 49 11.83 3.18 18.57
N LYS A 50 12.58 3.42 19.65
CA LYS A 50 13.42 2.41 20.28
C LYS A 50 12.65 1.12 20.63
N ALA A 51 11.45 1.25 21.17
CA ALA A 51 10.60 0.10 21.50
C ALA A 51 10.27 -0.77 20.28
N VAL A 52 10.05 -0.17 19.12
CA VAL A 52 9.80 -0.93 17.88
C VAL A 52 11.05 -1.69 17.44
N VAL A 53 12.21 -1.05 17.48
CA VAL A 53 13.49 -1.70 17.12
C VAL A 53 13.78 -2.88 18.07
N GLU A 54 13.58 -2.69 19.39
CA GLU A 54 13.78 -3.74 20.39
C GLU A 54 12.83 -4.91 20.18
N ALA A 55 11.56 -4.66 19.87
CA ALA A 55 10.58 -5.70 19.58
C ALA A 55 10.94 -6.50 18.32
N MET A 56 11.37 -5.81 17.25
CA MET A 56 11.82 -6.48 16.02
C MET A 56 13.05 -7.36 16.28
N CYS A 57 14.02 -6.88 17.06
CA CYS A 57 15.19 -7.67 17.43
C CYS A 57 14.83 -8.88 18.28
N ALA A 58 13.88 -8.75 19.20
CA ALA A 58 13.37 -9.85 20.02
C ALA A 58 12.68 -10.90 19.14
N ALA A 59 11.79 -10.49 18.26
CA ALA A 59 11.11 -11.39 17.32
C ALA A 59 12.08 -12.14 16.41
N ALA A 60 13.14 -11.45 15.92
CA ALA A 60 14.16 -12.11 15.11
C ALA A 60 14.94 -13.19 15.90
N LYS A 61 15.21 -12.97 17.20
CA LYS A 61 15.84 -13.97 18.06
C LYS A 61 14.93 -15.16 18.29
N GLU A 62 13.64 -14.94 18.57
CA GLU A 62 12.63 -16.00 18.69
C GLU A 62 12.62 -16.93 17.48
N MET A 63 12.77 -16.38 16.28
CA MET A 63 12.82 -17.14 15.03
C MET A 63 14.09 -17.97 14.86
N GLY A 64 15.13 -17.69 15.64
CA GLY A 64 16.41 -18.42 15.64
C GLY A 64 16.44 -19.63 16.58
N GLU A 65 15.45 -19.77 17.47
CA GLU A 65 15.41 -20.82 18.49
C GLU A 65 14.30 -21.84 18.16
N ALA A 66 14.62 -23.14 18.25
CA ALA A 66 13.68 -24.20 17.86
C ALA A 66 12.37 -24.17 18.68
N GLU A 67 12.45 -23.81 19.96
CA GLU A 67 11.32 -23.77 20.89
C GLU A 67 10.36 -22.60 20.62
N THR A 68 10.84 -21.52 20.02
CA THR A 68 10.06 -20.30 19.77
C THR A 68 9.85 -20.00 18.28
N PHE A 69 10.49 -20.81 17.43
CA PHE A 69 10.31 -20.70 15.97
C PHE A 69 8.83 -20.81 15.58
N ARG A 70 8.39 -19.93 14.74
CA ARG A 70 7.03 -19.90 14.19
C ARG A 70 7.07 -20.13 12.68
N GLY A 71 6.40 -21.20 12.23
CA GLY A 71 6.20 -21.48 10.82
C GLY A 71 5.08 -20.62 10.21
N TYR A 72 4.24 -21.23 9.39
CA TYR A 72 3.04 -20.55 8.91
C TYR A 72 2.13 -20.14 10.05
N GLY A 73 1.77 -18.88 10.11
CA GLY A 73 0.78 -18.36 11.04
C GLY A 73 -0.66 -18.70 10.63
N PRO A 74 -1.65 -18.37 11.50
CA PRO A 74 -3.05 -18.42 11.12
C PRO A 74 -3.33 -17.51 9.90
N GLU A 75 -4.27 -17.90 9.04
CA GLU A 75 -4.59 -17.17 7.81
C GLU A 75 -4.99 -15.70 8.05
N GLN A 76 -5.70 -15.43 9.14
CA GLN A 76 -6.08 -14.07 9.52
C GLN A 76 -5.00 -13.30 10.28
N GLY A 77 -3.90 -13.93 10.63
CA GLY A 77 -2.87 -13.41 11.53
C GLY A 77 -3.00 -13.94 12.97
N TYR A 78 -1.97 -13.73 13.76
CA TYR A 78 -1.92 -14.18 15.15
C TYR A 78 -2.95 -13.51 16.05
N ASP A 79 -3.60 -14.27 16.93
CA ASP A 79 -4.64 -13.80 17.84
C ASP A 79 -4.16 -12.63 18.70
N PHE A 80 -2.96 -12.75 19.28
CA PHE A 80 -2.41 -11.68 20.13
C PHE A 80 -2.34 -10.32 19.44
N LEU A 81 -2.06 -10.31 18.12
CA LEU A 81 -1.99 -9.05 17.35
C LEU A 81 -3.38 -8.52 17.03
N ARG A 82 -4.31 -9.40 16.63
CA ARG A 82 -5.70 -9.04 16.33
C ARG A 82 -6.41 -8.51 17.58
N GLU A 83 -6.22 -9.18 18.74
CA GLU A 83 -6.74 -8.73 20.02
C GLU A 83 -6.15 -7.38 20.44
N ALA A 84 -4.84 -7.18 20.27
CA ALA A 84 -4.20 -5.91 20.56
C ALA A 84 -4.73 -4.76 19.67
N ILE A 85 -4.94 -5.01 18.39
CA ILE A 85 -5.53 -4.03 17.47
C ILE A 85 -6.96 -3.70 17.87
N ALA A 86 -7.80 -4.71 18.12
CA ALA A 86 -9.18 -4.49 18.57
C ALA A 86 -9.23 -3.63 19.85
N ALA A 87 -8.41 -3.97 20.84
CA ALA A 87 -8.38 -3.29 22.13
C ALA A 87 -7.80 -1.87 22.06
N HIS A 88 -6.71 -1.68 21.36
CA HIS A 88 -5.94 -0.42 21.40
C HIS A 88 -6.26 0.55 20.27
N ASP A 89 -6.58 0.05 19.08
CA ASP A 89 -6.88 0.92 17.94
C ASP A 89 -8.38 1.22 17.78
N PHE A 90 -9.25 0.30 18.17
CA PHE A 90 -10.69 0.45 18.00
C PHE A 90 -11.42 0.76 19.30
N ALA A 91 -11.30 -0.07 20.32
CA ALA A 91 -12.06 0.10 21.57
C ALA A 91 -11.73 1.41 22.28
N THR A 92 -10.48 1.88 22.23
CA THR A 92 -10.07 3.18 22.77
C THR A 92 -10.73 4.37 22.08
N ARG A 93 -11.26 4.17 20.87
CA ARG A 93 -12.00 5.17 20.09
C ARG A 93 -13.53 4.96 20.13
N GLY A 94 -13.99 4.04 20.97
CA GLY A 94 -15.41 3.73 21.12
C GLY A 94 -15.99 2.91 19.95
N VAL A 95 -15.15 2.25 19.18
CA VAL A 95 -15.56 1.35 18.10
C VAL A 95 -15.43 -0.09 18.57
N ASP A 96 -16.52 -0.84 18.48
CA ASP A 96 -16.58 -2.27 18.84
C ASP A 96 -16.28 -3.11 17.58
N ILE A 97 -15.04 -3.59 17.49
CA ILE A 97 -14.55 -4.53 16.48
C ILE A 97 -14.05 -5.77 17.19
N GLN A 98 -14.49 -6.94 16.73
CA GLN A 98 -14.05 -8.21 17.28
C GLN A 98 -12.75 -8.67 16.59
N PRO A 99 -11.88 -9.43 17.27
CA PRO A 99 -10.62 -9.90 16.67
C PRO A 99 -10.80 -10.74 15.39
N ASP A 100 -11.94 -11.42 15.21
CA ASP A 100 -12.26 -12.21 14.02
C ASP A 100 -12.69 -11.36 12.82
N GLU A 101 -12.95 -10.06 13.01
CA GLU A 101 -13.17 -9.09 11.95
C GLU A 101 -11.85 -8.46 11.43
N ILE A 102 -10.70 -8.84 12.00
CA ILE A 102 -9.40 -8.26 11.67
C ILE A 102 -8.56 -9.28 10.90
N PHE A 103 -8.06 -8.85 9.74
CA PHE A 103 -7.12 -9.61 8.90
C PHE A 103 -5.79 -8.87 8.85
N ILE A 104 -4.69 -9.58 9.14
CA ILE A 104 -3.34 -9.03 9.07
C ILE A 104 -2.76 -9.33 7.71
N SER A 105 -2.28 -8.29 7.04
CA SER A 105 -1.61 -8.37 5.74
C SER A 105 -0.20 -7.77 5.79
N ASP A 106 0.50 -7.84 4.68
CA ASP A 106 1.81 -7.21 4.50
C ASP A 106 1.74 -5.71 4.15
N GLY A 107 0.53 -5.14 4.15
CA GLY A 107 0.31 -3.71 3.99
C GLY A 107 -0.89 -3.35 3.11
N ALA A 108 -1.39 -2.15 3.30
CA ALA A 108 -2.60 -1.63 2.65
C ALA A 108 -2.56 -1.69 1.11
N LYS A 109 -1.38 -1.65 0.50
CA LYS A 109 -1.25 -1.76 -0.96
C LYS A 109 -1.67 -3.14 -1.47
N SER A 110 -1.26 -4.20 -0.78
CA SER A 110 -1.70 -5.56 -1.08
C SER A 110 -3.20 -5.72 -0.89
N ASP A 111 -3.74 -5.17 0.20
CA ASP A 111 -5.19 -5.21 0.48
C ASP A 111 -5.98 -4.49 -0.62
N CYS A 112 -5.53 -3.31 -1.04
CA CYS A 112 -6.18 -2.56 -2.12
C CYS A 112 -6.12 -3.28 -3.47
N GLY A 113 -5.07 -4.06 -3.71
CA GLY A 113 -4.96 -4.89 -4.91
C GLY A 113 -5.88 -6.11 -4.87
N ASN A 114 -5.92 -6.77 -3.73
CA ASN A 114 -6.60 -8.07 -3.58
C ASN A 114 -8.11 -7.94 -3.31
N ILE A 115 -8.56 -6.87 -2.64
CA ILE A 115 -9.98 -6.70 -2.31
C ILE A 115 -10.87 -6.71 -3.55
N GLY A 116 -10.33 -6.30 -4.69
CA GLY A 116 -11.03 -6.34 -5.96
C GLY A 116 -11.47 -7.75 -6.37
N ASP A 117 -10.74 -8.79 -5.97
CA ASP A 117 -11.05 -10.18 -6.32
C ASP A 117 -12.30 -10.71 -5.59
N LEU A 118 -12.74 -10.03 -4.51
CA LEU A 118 -13.97 -10.34 -3.80
C LEU A 118 -15.23 -9.85 -4.54
N PHE A 119 -15.07 -8.93 -5.48
CA PHE A 119 -16.19 -8.26 -6.16
C PHE A 119 -16.12 -8.47 -7.66
N ASP A 120 -17.29 -8.57 -8.28
CA ASP A 120 -17.41 -8.64 -9.73
C ASP A 120 -16.85 -7.36 -10.39
N VAL A 121 -16.37 -7.51 -11.62
CA VAL A 121 -15.80 -6.41 -12.43
C VAL A 121 -16.81 -5.33 -12.78
N ASP A 122 -18.10 -5.66 -12.78
CA ASP A 122 -19.19 -4.73 -13.07
C ASP A 122 -19.55 -3.81 -11.89
N ASN A 123 -18.96 -4.05 -10.70
CA ASN A 123 -19.14 -3.14 -9.57
C ASN A 123 -18.51 -1.78 -9.84
N LYS A 124 -19.20 -0.74 -9.39
CA LYS A 124 -18.67 0.63 -9.43
C LYS A 124 -17.86 0.91 -8.18
N VAL A 125 -16.65 1.39 -8.37
CA VAL A 125 -15.73 1.78 -7.29
C VAL A 125 -15.68 3.30 -7.21
N ALA A 126 -16.02 3.84 -6.03
CA ALA A 126 -15.87 5.28 -5.76
C ALA A 126 -14.51 5.55 -5.11
N LEU A 127 -13.76 6.48 -5.69
CA LEU A 127 -12.47 6.93 -5.17
C LEU A 127 -12.55 8.43 -4.86
N CYS A 128 -11.79 8.87 -3.85
CA CYS A 128 -11.59 10.31 -3.62
C CYS A 128 -10.73 10.91 -4.74
N ASP A 129 -10.87 12.22 -4.97
CA ASP A 129 -9.98 12.98 -5.85
C ASP A 129 -9.57 14.28 -5.12
N PRO A 130 -8.29 14.50 -4.85
CA PRO A 130 -7.12 13.65 -5.17
C PRO A 130 -7.02 12.38 -4.30
N VAL A 131 -6.39 11.35 -4.85
CA VAL A 131 -6.16 10.07 -4.19
C VAL A 131 -4.76 9.53 -4.49
N TYR A 132 -4.27 8.61 -3.66
CA TYR A 132 -3.07 7.86 -3.97
C TYR A 132 -3.31 6.99 -5.22
N THR A 133 -2.46 7.14 -6.24
CA THR A 133 -2.67 6.57 -7.59
C THR A 133 -2.89 5.06 -7.61
N VAL A 134 -2.34 4.34 -6.64
CA VAL A 134 -2.49 2.87 -6.55
C VAL A 134 -3.94 2.42 -6.45
N TYR A 135 -4.82 3.20 -5.82
CA TYR A 135 -6.25 2.87 -5.77
C TYR A 135 -6.89 2.89 -7.17
N LEU A 136 -6.47 3.82 -8.02
CA LEU A 136 -6.91 3.88 -9.41
C LEU A 136 -6.22 2.81 -10.25
N ASP A 137 -4.89 2.69 -10.12
CA ASP A 137 -4.08 1.78 -10.92
C ASP A 137 -4.52 0.32 -10.74
N THR A 138 -4.81 -0.12 -9.52
CA THR A 138 -5.30 -1.49 -9.24
C THR A 138 -6.64 -1.78 -9.92
N ASN A 139 -7.54 -0.81 -9.92
CA ASN A 139 -8.83 -0.94 -10.59
C ASN A 139 -8.68 -0.93 -12.12
N ALA A 140 -7.79 -0.10 -12.66
CA ALA A 140 -7.48 -0.09 -14.09
C ALA A 140 -6.86 -1.44 -14.55
N MET A 141 -5.86 -1.94 -13.82
CA MET A 141 -5.21 -3.23 -14.10
C MET A 141 -6.17 -4.42 -14.07
N SER A 142 -7.18 -4.38 -13.19
CA SER A 142 -8.21 -5.42 -13.08
C SER A 142 -9.36 -5.26 -14.08
N GLY A 143 -9.36 -4.20 -14.91
CA GLY A 143 -10.39 -3.96 -15.91
C GLY A 143 -11.65 -3.25 -15.40
N ARG A 144 -11.60 -2.66 -14.20
CA ARG A 144 -12.74 -1.95 -13.57
C ARG A 144 -12.79 -0.47 -13.93
N ALA A 145 -11.69 0.11 -14.42
CA ALA A 145 -11.70 1.45 -15.01
C ALA A 145 -12.07 1.35 -16.50
N GLY A 146 -12.76 2.35 -17.03
CA GLY A 146 -13.09 2.44 -18.44
C GLY A 146 -11.85 2.64 -19.34
N GLU A 147 -12.00 3.38 -20.42
CA GLU A 147 -10.87 3.79 -21.24
C GLU A 147 -10.26 5.07 -20.66
N TYR A 148 -8.93 5.14 -20.68
CA TYR A 148 -8.24 6.35 -20.26
C TYR A 148 -8.39 7.44 -21.32
N ASP A 149 -8.94 8.58 -20.93
CA ASP A 149 -9.03 9.76 -21.76
C ASP A 149 -7.76 10.63 -21.56
N ALA A 150 -6.89 10.63 -22.54
CA ALA A 150 -5.64 11.38 -22.50
C ALA A 150 -5.82 12.91 -22.57
N GLU A 151 -6.96 13.40 -23.07
CA GLU A 151 -7.25 14.84 -23.16
C GLU A 151 -7.65 15.40 -21.80
N THR A 152 -8.46 14.65 -21.06
CA THR A 152 -8.91 15.05 -19.71
C THR A 152 -8.03 14.50 -18.59
N GLY A 153 -7.18 13.53 -18.88
CA GLY A 153 -6.37 12.82 -17.88
C GLY A 153 -7.20 11.95 -16.94
N ARG A 154 -8.36 11.46 -17.37
CA ARG A 154 -9.33 10.72 -16.55
C ARG A 154 -9.59 9.34 -17.12
N TRP A 155 -10.08 8.48 -16.23
CA TRP A 155 -10.61 7.16 -16.52
C TRP A 155 -12.13 7.21 -16.60
#